data_214a7a370bc8e358a7967ae9831e0084
#
_entry.id   214a7a370bc8e358a7967ae9831e0084
#
_cell.length_a   1.000
_cell.length_b   1.000
_cell.length_c   1.000
_cell.angle_alpha   90.00
_cell.angle_beta   90.00
_cell.angle_gamma   90.00
#
_symmetry.space_group_name_H-M   'P 1'
#
loop_
_entity.id
_entity.type
_entity.pdbx_description
1 polymer ?
#
loop_
_entity_poly.entity_id
_entity_poly.type
_entity_poly.pdbx_seq_one_letter_code
_entity_poly.pdbx_strand_id
1 'polypeptide(L)'
;MRKLLLATSFFVLALSTDIFSANKPQAGTKEQPAAIIQTTMGDLNCVLFPKAAPLGTKNFIELAKGTKDWKDPRTGQTKHGVPLYDNTTFHRIIPDFMIQGGDPSGTGAGEIGIKFKNETLSNLGFDHPGRLAYANAGPDTNGSQFFITEAAYPSLNGNYTIFGQCDDASVALVKKIAREPRGRNDKPNTPIIIKHIKIDEGTH
;
A
#
# COMPACT_ATOMS: atom_id res chain seq x y z
N MET A 1 -27.61 59.93 -55.36
CA MET A 1 -27.79 59.86 -53.90
C MET A 1 -28.03 58.41 -53.52
N ARG A 2 -26.98 57.67 -53.15
CA ARG A 2 -27.05 56.26 -52.70
C ARG A 2 -26.67 56.21 -51.23
N LYS A 3 -27.62 55.83 -50.40
CA LYS A 3 -27.43 55.68 -48.97
C LYS A 3 -26.73 54.34 -48.73
N LEU A 4 -25.57 54.37 -48.08
CA LEU A 4 -24.80 53.22 -47.68
C LEU A 4 -25.27 52.80 -46.26
N LEU A 5 -25.86 51.63 -46.11
CA LEU A 5 -26.18 51.05 -44.79
C LEU A 5 -24.96 50.28 -44.30
N LEU A 6 -24.39 50.70 -43.17
CA LEU A 6 -23.42 49.92 -42.40
C LEU A 6 -24.18 48.91 -41.53
N ALA A 7 -23.92 47.63 -41.77
CA ALA A 7 -24.34 46.54 -40.90
C ALA A 7 -23.24 46.26 -39.87
N THR A 8 -23.51 46.58 -38.60
CA THR A 8 -22.65 46.24 -37.48
C THR A 8 -22.94 44.80 -37.05
N SER A 9 -22.01 43.89 -37.32
CA SER A 9 -22.05 42.48 -36.82
C SER A 9 -21.59 42.49 -35.36
N PHE A 10 -22.50 42.14 -34.44
CA PHE A 10 -22.17 41.83 -33.07
C PHE A 10 -21.65 40.39 -33.01
N PHE A 11 -20.37 40.22 -32.71
CA PHE A 11 -19.74 38.95 -32.43
C PHE A 11 -19.98 38.59 -30.95
N VAL A 12 -20.93 37.69 -30.69
CA VAL A 12 -21.18 37.15 -29.35
C VAL A 12 -20.12 36.07 -29.09
N LEU A 13 -19.16 36.40 -28.24
CA LEU A 13 -18.18 35.44 -27.72
C LEU A 13 -18.85 34.57 -26.67
N ALA A 14 -19.21 33.36 -27.06
CA ALA A 14 -19.68 32.35 -26.11
C ALA A 14 -18.50 31.84 -25.28
N LEU A 15 -18.44 32.26 -24.00
CA LEU A 15 -17.59 31.60 -23.02
C LEU A 15 -18.16 30.18 -22.75
N SER A 16 -17.48 29.16 -23.27
CA SER A 16 -17.68 27.77 -22.84
C SER A 16 -17.10 27.59 -21.45
N THR A 17 -17.97 27.55 -20.45
CA THR A 17 -17.60 27.06 -19.11
C THR A 17 -17.45 25.55 -19.18
N ASP A 18 -16.22 25.07 -19.25
CA ASP A 18 -15.92 23.67 -19.04
C ASP A 18 -16.30 23.30 -17.60
N ILE A 19 -17.48 22.69 -17.48
CA ILE A 19 -17.93 22.07 -16.23
C ILE A 19 -17.05 20.86 -16.03
N PHE A 20 -16.12 20.97 -15.07
CA PHE A 20 -15.38 19.83 -14.52
C PHE A 20 -16.43 18.84 -13.97
N SER A 21 -16.81 17.88 -14.81
CA SER A 21 -17.68 16.80 -14.39
C SER A 21 -16.89 15.93 -13.43
N ALA A 22 -17.08 16.15 -12.12
CA ALA A 22 -16.61 15.22 -11.11
C ALA A 22 -17.19 13.85 -11.43
N ASN A 23 -16.31 12.92 -11.79
CA ASN A 23 -16.64 11.54 -12.11
C ASN A 23 -17.34 10.92 -10.89
N LYS A 24 -18.68 10.88 -10.92
CA LYS A 24 -19.50 10.20 -9.93
C LYS A 24 -19.16 8.71 -10.05
N PRO A 25 -18.88 7.99 -8.96
CA PRO A 25 -18.58 6.56 -9.02
C PRO A 25 -19.70 5.84 -9.75
N GLN A 26 -19.35 5.11 -10.79
CA GLN A 26 -20.31 4.32 -11.59
C GLN A 26 -20.79 3.17 -10.71
N ALA A 27 -22.09 3.14 -10.40
CA ALA A 27 -22.72 2.06 -9.65
C ALA A 27 -22.48 0.72 -10.35
N GLY A 28 -21.81 -0.23 -9.65
CA GLY A 28 -21.68 -1.61 -10.14
C GLY A 28 -20.27 -2.24 -10.12
N THR A 29 -19.20 -1.49 -9.84
CA THR A 29 -17.89 -2.11 -9.59
C THR A 29 -17.80 -2.47 -8.11
N LYS A 30 -17.67 -3.77 -7.77
CA LYS A 30 -17.28 -4.19 -6.44
C LYS A 30 -16.06 -3.38 -6.03
N GLU A 31 -16.17 -2.55 -5.00
CA GLU A 31 -15.03 -1.83 -4.47
C GLU A 31 -13.99 -2.85 -4.01
N GLN A 32 -12.75 -2.65 -4.43
CA GLN A 32 -11.66 -3.50 -3.97
C GLN A 32 -11.45 -3.26 -2.47
N PRO A 33 -11.10 -4.31 -1.72
CA PRO A 33 -10.77 -4.12 -0.31
C PRO A 33 -9.58 -3.17 -0.18
N ALA A 34 -9.60 -2.38 0.91
CA ALA A 34 -8.57 -1.41 1.21
C ALA A 34 -8.02 -1.60 2.62
N ALA A 35 -6.78 -1.17 2.83
CA ALA A 35 -6.14 -1.14 4.13
C ALA A 35 -5.72 0.28 4.47
N ILE A 36 -6.01 0.72 5.69
CA ILE A 36 -5.48 1.94 6.30
C ILE A 36 -4.47 1.51 7.35
N ILE A 37 -3.19 1.67 7.05
CA ILE A 37 -2.10 1.35 7.97
C ILE A 37 -1.83 2.59 8.82
N GLN A 38 -2.36 2.61 10.03
CA GLN A 38 -2.26 3.73 10.96
C GLN A 38 -0.89 3.71 11.66
N THR A 39 -0.09 4.73 11.45
CA THR A 39 1.26 4.81 12.02
C THR A 39 1.43 5.98 12.97
N THR A 40 2.56 6.03 13.68
CA THR A 40 2.94 7.20 14.50
C THR A 40 3.27 8.43 13.67
N MET A 41 3.46 8.30 12.35
CA MET A 41 3.78 9.40 11.44
C MET A 41 2.61 9.80 10.53
N GLY A 42 1.49 9.08 10.57
CA GLY A 42 0.30 9.30 9.73
C GLY A 42 -0.22 7.98 9.17
N ASP A 43 -1.29 8.07 8.40
CA ASP A 43 -1.98 6.93 7.82
C ASP A 43 -1.53 6.67 6.38
N LEU A 44 -1.34 5.39 6.05
CA LEU A 44 -1.05 4.92 4.69
C LEU A 44 -2.28 4.19 4.16
N ASN A 45 -2.86 4.71 3.09
CA ASN A 45 -4.06 4.16 2.46
C ASN A 45 -3.67 3.34 1.23
N CYS A 46 -4.04 2.08 1.18
CA CYS A 46 -3.67 1.17 0.12
C CYS A 46 -4.88 0.34 -0.33
N VAL A 47 -5.13 0.28 -1.63
CA VAL A 47 -6.07 -0.66 -2.24
C VAL A 47 -5.42 -2.03 -2.33
N LEU A 48 -6.15 -3.09 -2.01
CA LEU A 48 -5.65 -4.47 -2.03
C LEU A 48 -6.07 -5.19 -3.32
N PHE A 49 -5.28 -6.18 -3.74
CA PHE A 49 -5.44 -6.89 -5.02
C PHE A 49 -5.81 -8.37 -4.87
N PRO A 50 -7.03 -8.71 -4.39
CA PRO A 50 -7.42 -10.10 -4.14
C PRO A 50 -7.48 -10.98 -5.40
N LYS A 51 -7.60 -10.38 -6.60
CA LYS A 51 -7.56 -11.11 -7.87
C LYS A 51 -6.14 -11.40 -8.33
N ALA A 52 -5.19 -10.50 -8.05
CA ALA A 52 -3.79 -10.65 -8.43
C ALA A 52 -2.99 -11.51 -7.45
N ALA A 53 -3.29 -11.38 -6.16
CA ALA A 53 -2.62 -12.07 -5.08
C ALA A 53 -3.67 -12.58 -4.04
N PRO A 54 -4.48 -13.59 -4.38
CA PRO A 54 -5.54 -14.07 -3.48
C PRO A 54 -5.02 -14.60 -2.15
N LEU A 55 -3.92 -15.37 -2.14
CA LEU A 55 -3.32 -15.87 -0.90
C LEU A 55 -2.73 -14.74 -0.07
N GLY A 56 -1.95 -13.86 -0.69
CA GLY A 56 -1.31 -12.72 -0.04
C GLY A 56 -2.33 -11.75 0.54
N THR A 57 -3.33 -11.35 -0.24
CA THR A 57 -4.39 -10.44 0.21
C THR A 57 -5.17 -11.03 1.38
N LYS A 58 -5.61 -12.30 1.26
CA LYS A 58 -6.33 -13.00 2.33
C LYS A 58 -5.49 -13.08 3.60
N ASN A 59 -4.23 -13.52 3.48
CA ASN A 59 -3.31 -13.64 4.62
C ASN A 59 -3.12 -12.30 5.34
N PHE A 60 -2.92 -11.20 4.58
CA PHE A 60 -2.75 -9.87 5.15
C PHE A 60 -4.00 -9.42 5.93
N ILE A 61 -5.19 -9.57 5.33
CA ILE A 61 -6.46 -9.20 5.95
C ILE A 61 -6.68 -10.00 7.24
N GLU A 62 -6.51 -11.33 7.19
CA GLU A 62 -6.71 -12.21 8.34
C GLU A 62 -5.76 -11.89 9.49
N LEU A 63 -4.48 -11.62 9.20
CA LEU A 63 -3.49 -11.23 10.20
C LEU A 63 -3.77 -9.83 10.77
N ALA A 64 -4.20 -8.88 9.94
CA ALA A 64 -4.57 -7.53 10.37
C ALA A 64 -5.80 -7.55 11.29
N LYS A 65 -6.78 -8.40 11.00
CA LYS A 65 -8.01 -8.56 11.81
C LYS A 65 -7.83 -9.47 13.03
N GLY A 66 -6.72 -10.21 13.12
CA GLY A 66 -6.53 -11.22 14.16
C GLY A 66 -7.40 -12.47 13.99
N THR A 67 -7.94 -12.72 12.80
CA THR A 67 -8.77 -13.91 12.52
C THR A 67 -7.94 -15.13 12.11
N LYS A 68 -6.64 -14.96 11.97
CA LYS A 68 -5.67 -16.04 11.68
C LYS A 68 -4.71 -16.19 12.83
N ASP A 69 -4.54 -17.41 13.30
CA ASP A 69 -3.55 -17.75 14.30
C ASP A 69 -2.13 -17.57 13.77
N TRP A 70 -1.25 -17.08 14.62
CA TRP A 70 0.16 -16.91 14.30
C TRP A 70 1.04 -17.17 15.51
N LYS A 71 2.29 -17.60 15.27
CA LYS A 71 3.27 -17.85 16.33
C LYS A 71 4.05 -16.59 16.63
N ASP A 72 4.06 -16.15 17.89
CA ASP A 72 4.87 -15.00 18.32
C ASP A 72 6.36 -15.41 18.35
N PRO A 73 7.20 -14.83 17.48
CA PRO A 73 8.62 -15.21 17.39
C PRO A 73 9.43 -14.85 18.64
N ARG A 74 8.90 -13.99 19.51
CA ARG A 74 9.57 -13.57 20.76
C ARG A 74 9.35 -14.58 21.88
N THR A 75 8.20 -15.23 21.90
CA THR A 75 7.78 -16.13 22.99
C THR A 75 7.60 -17.59 22.55
N GLY A 76 7.47 -17.83 21.25
CA GLY A 76 7.13 -19.13 20.68
C GLY A 76 5.67 -19.55 20.87
N GLN A 77 4.85 -18.71 21.51
CA GLN A 77 3.44 -18.99 21.76
C GLN A 77 2.57 -18.72 20.54
N THR A 78 1.56 -19.55 20.33
CA THR A 78 0.50 -19.26 19.33
C THR A 78 -0.43 -18.20 19.87
N LYS A 79 -0.72 -17.19 19.07
CA LYS A 79 -1.69 -16.12 19.32
C LYS A 79 -2.99 -16.44 18.61
N HIS A 80 -4.08 -16.39 19.33
CA HIS A 80 -5.44 -16.64 18.84
C HIS A 80 -6.27 -15.37 18.99
N GLY A 81 -6.95 -14.93 17.93
CA GLY A 81 -7.81 -13.74 17.98
C GLY A 81 -7.05 -12.43 18.18
N VAL A 82 -5.76 -12.37 17.87
CA VAL A 82 -4.89 -11.20 18.11
C VAL A 82 -4.41 -10.63 16.78
N PRO A 83 -4.71 -9.35 16.45
CA PRO A 83 -4.13 -8.67 15.29
C PRO A 83 -2.61 -8.69 15.35
N LEU A 84 -1.98 -9.22 14.30
CA LEU A 84 -0.53 -9.39 14.28
C LEU A 84 0.22 -8.07 14.17
N TYR A 85 -0.32 -7.15 13.37
CA TYR A 85 0.39 -5.91 13.00
C TYR A 85 0.33 -4.83 14.07
N ASP A 86 -0.57 -4.95 15.06
CA ASP A 86 -0.72 -3.96 16.12
C ASP A 86 0.54 -3.83 16.95
N ASN A 87 1.01 -2.59 17.09
CA ASN A 87 2.24 -2.23 17.79
C ASN A 87 3.54 -2.83 17.20
N THR A 88 3.50 -3.34 15.95
CA THR A 88 4.72 -3.66 15.20
C THR A 88 5.37 -2.39 14.63
N THR A 89 6.54 -2.51 14.04
CA THR A 89 7.28 -1.34 13.55
C THR A 89 7.68 -1.51 12.08
N PHE A 90 7.89 -0.38 11.41
CA PHE A 90 8.74 -0.36 10.22
C PHE A 90 10.19 -0.49 10.71
N HIS A 91 10.71 -1.70 10.69
CA HIS A 91 12.02 -2.05 11.26
C HIS A 91 13.20 -1.81 10.32
N ARG A 92 12.93 -1.55 9.03
CA ARG A 92 13.93 -1.23 8.01
C ARG A 92 13.37 -0.18 7.05
N ILE A 93 14.11 0.92 6.87
CA ILE A 93 13.73 2.02 5.99
C ILE A 93 14.93 2.41 5.12
N ILE A 94 14.72 2.53 3.81
CA ILE A 94 15.78 2.91 2.87
C ILE A 94 15.25 3.97 1.93
N PRO A 95 15.81 5.21 1.95
CA PRO A 95 15.47 6.26 0.98
C PRO A 95 15.66 5.77 -0.45
N ASP A 96 14.81 6.29 -1.32
CA ASP A 96 14.77 5.97 -2.74
C ASP A 96 14.51 4.49 -3.04
N PHE A 97 14.10 3.70 -2.05
CA PHE A 97 13.78 2.28 -2.19
C PHE A 97 12.44 1.92 -1.55
N MET A 98 12.40 1.65 -0.23
CA MET A 98 11.18 1.15 0.43
C MET A 98 11.21 1.34 1.94
N ILE A 99 10.05 1.16 2.59
CA ILE A 99 9.89 0.94 4.02
C ILE A 99 9.38 -0.48 4.26
N GLN A 100 9.95 -1.22 5.21
CA GLN A 100 9.63 -2.62 5.51
C GLN A 100 9.19 -2.80 6.95
N GLY A 101 8.08 -3.50 7.15
CA GLY A 101 7.49 -3.79 8.46
C GLY A 101 6.81 -5.16 8.51
N GLY A 102 5.95 -5.37 9.52
CA GLY A 102 5.13 -6.59 9.65
C GLY A 102 5.83 -7.76 10.33
N ASP A 103 6.98 -7.53 10.98
CA ASP A 103 7.62 -8.49 11.87
C ASP A 103 7.26 -8.18 13.32
N PRO A 104 6.53 -9.06 14.05
CA PRO A 104 6.22 -8.84 15.47
C PRO A 104 7.44 -8.72 16.36
N SER A 105 8.58 -9.31 15.97
CA SER A 105 9.83 -9.19 16.75
C SER A 105 10.55 -7.86 16.51
N GLY A 106 10.27 -7.16 15.40
CA GLY A 106 10.94 -5.92 15.00
C GLY A 106 12.42 -6.10 14.64
N THR A 107 12.86 -7.32 14.36
CA THR A 107 14.26 -7.66 14.02
C THR A 107 14.46 -7.85 12.51
N GLY A 108 13.39 -8.08 11.77
CA GLY A 108 13.41 -8.50 10.36
C GLY A 108 13.62 -10.01 10.15
N ALA A 109 13.85 -10.77 11.24
CA ALA A 109 14.07 -12.21 11.19
C ALA A 109 12.96 -13.03 11.88
N GLY A 110 11.88 -12.38 12.34
CA GLY A 110 10.79 -13.06 13.03
C GLY A 110 9.99 -13.96 12.08
N GLU A 111 9.89 -15.23 12.46
CA GLU A 111 9.05 -16.22 11.76
C GLU A 111 7.77 -16.47 12.56
N ILE A 112 6.62 -16.30 11.90
CA ILE A 112 5.29 -16.42 12.52
C ILE A 112 4.63 -17.80 12.37
N GLY A 113 5.37 -18.78 11.81
CA GLY A 113 4.85 -20.13 11.54
C GLY A 113 3.98 -20.24 10.29
N ILE A 114 3.89 -19.18 9.47
CA ILE A 114 3.13 -19.13 8.22
C ILE A 114 4.11 -18.93 7.07
N LYS A 115 4.00 -19.78 6.03
CA LYS A 115 4.70 -19.61 4.76
C LYS A 115 3.74 -19.93 3.61
N PHE A 116 3.78 -19.11 2.54
CA PHE A 116 3.02 -19.34 1.32
C PHE A 116 3.81 -18.95 0.07
N LYS A 117 3.40 -19.53 -1.06
CA LYS A 117 4.07 -19.36 -2.35
C LYS A 117 3.94 -17.95 -2.90
N ASN A 118 4.88 -17.57 -3.77
CA ASN A 118 4.80 -16.33 -4.51
C ASN A 118 3.58 -16.31 -5.46
N GLU A 119 2.95 -15.16 -5.55
CA GLU A 119 1.89 -14.86 -6.51
C GLU A 119 2.38 -13.71 -7.39
N THR A 120 2.94 -14.06 -8.54
CA THR A 120 3.51 -13.09 -9.48
C THR A 120 2.76 -13.16 -10.81
N LEU A 121 2.29 -12.00 -11.28
CA LEU A 121 1.64 -11.86 -12.58
C LEU A 121 2.58 -11.11 -13.54
N SER A 122 2.63 -11.52 -14.80
CA SER A 122 3.49 -10.92 -15.82
C SER A 122 3.14 -9.45 -16.14
N ASN A 123 1.90 -9.04 -15.89
CA ASN A 123 1.40 -7.69 -16.11
C ASN A 123 1.32 -6.83 -14.85
N LEU A 124 1.82 -7.30 -13.71
CA LEU A 124 1.87 -6.57 -12.45
C LEU A 124 3.32 -6.50 -11.96
N GLY A 125 3.91 -5.32 -12.02
CA GLY A 125 5.31 -5.09 -11.68
C GLY A 125 5.51 -3.92 -10.74
N PHE A 126 6.77 -3.73 -10.34
CA PHE A 126 7.23 -2.59 -9.55
C PHE A 126 7.57 -1.40 -10.46
N ASP A 127 6.64 -1.01 -11.30
CA ASP A 127 6.74 0.05 -12.32
C ASP A 127 6.32 1.43 -11.80
N HIS A 128 5.73 1.48 -10.60
CA HIS A 128 5.36 2.74 -9.91
C HIS A 128 5.75 2.71 -8.44
N PRO A 129 5.85 3.88 -7.78
CA PRO A 129 5.95 3.96 -6.32
C PRO A 129 4.65 3.47 -5.65
N GLY A 130 4.72 3.14 -4.37
CA GLY A 130 3.57 2.75 -3.56
C GLY A 130 3.14 1.28 -3.73
N ARG A 131 3.91 0.44 -4.40
CA ARG A 131 3.62 -1.00 -4.45
C ARG A 131 3.73 -1.60 -3.05
N LEU A 132 2.64 -2.20 -2.59
CA LEU A 132 2.58 -2.95 -1.34
C LEU A 132 2.81 -4.43 -1.66
N ALA A 133 3.91 -4.99 -1.14
CA ALA A 133 4.36 -6.33 -1.48
C ALA A 133 4.91 -7.07 -0.26
N TYR A 134 4.89 -8.42 -0.30
CA TYR A 134 5.51 -9.25 0.72
C TYR A 134 7.02 -9.24 0.62
N ALA A 135 7.70 -9.06 1.76
CA ALA A 135 9.10 -9.40 1.91
C ALA A 135 9.24 -10.91 2.11
N ASN A 136 10.28 -11.49 1.53
CA ASN A 136 10.58 -12.91 1.63
C ASN A 136 12.09 -13.16 1.76
N ALA A 137 12.47 -14.37 2.14
CA ALA A 137 13.87 -14.86 2.25
C ALA A 137 14.22 -15.81 1.10
N GLY A 138 13.61 -15.64 -0.06
CA GLY A 138 13.71 -16.45 -1.25
C GLY A 138 12.32 -16.90 -1.73
N PRO A 139 12.22 -17.62 -2.85
CA PRO A 139 10.95 -18.05 -3.42
C PRO A 139 10.07 -18.78 -2.40
N ASP A 140 8.78 -18.49 -2.40
CA ASP A 140 7.75 -19.19 -1.63
C ASP A 140 7.92 -19.16 -0.09
N THR A 141 8.56 -18.10 0.41
CA THR A 141 8.77 -17.88 1.84
C THR A 141 8.03 -16.66 2.39
N ASN A 142 6.93 -16.24 1.73
CA ASN A 142 6.11 -15.14 2.21
C ASN A 142 5.48 -15.48 3.56
N GLY A 143 5.50 -14.53 4.50
CA GLY A 143 4.93 -14.70 5.84
C GLY A 143 4.02 -13.53 6.23
N SER A 144 4.47 -12.68 7.17
CA SER A 144 3.76 -11.46 7.56
C SER A 144 4.49 -10.18 7.14
N GLN A 145 5.79 -10.25 6.87
CA GLN A 145 6.56 -9.06 6.56
C GLN A 145 6.18 -8.50 5.19
N PHE A 146 6.01 -7.19 5.11
CA PHE A 146 5.68 -6.48 3.88
C PHE A 146 6.54 -5.23 3.73
N PHE A 147 6.59 -4.71 2.49
CA PHE A 147 7.22 -3.43 2.22
C PHE A 147 6.34 -2.58 1.29
N ILE A 148 6.57 -1.27 1.35
CA ILE A 148 5.94 -0.30 0.46
C ILE A 148 7.05 0.45 -0.27
N THR A 149 7.02 0.42 -1.61
CA THR A 149 8.05 1.06 -2.43
C THR A 149 7.89 2.58 -2.45
N GLU A 150 9.01 3.30 -2.40
CA GLU A 150 9.06 4.76 -2.56
C GLU A 150 9.14 5.18 -4.04
N ALA A 151 9.70 4.32 -4.89
CA ALA A 151 9.94 4.54 -6.30
C ALA A 151 9.63 3.28 -7.12
N ALA A 152 9.72 3.38 -8.45
CA ALA A 152 9.67 2.21 -9.32
C ALA A 152 10.97 1.39 -9.18
N TYR A 153 10.81 0.05 -9.10
CA TYR A 153 11.93 -0.89 -8.94
C TYR A 153 11.73 -2.16 -9.80
N PRO A 154 11.84 -2.06 -11.13
CA PRO A 154 11.59 -3.20 -12.03
C PRO A 154 12.45 -4.43 -11.77
N SER A 155 13.62 -4.28 -11.13
CA SER A 155 14.49 -5.40 -10.74
C SER A 155 13.86 -6.34 -9.69
N LEU A 156 12.79 -5.92 -9.02
CA LEU A 156 12.03 -6.75 -8.07
C LEU A 156 10.96 -7.62 -8.76
N ASN A 157 10.67 -7.38 -10.03
CA ASN A 157 9.64 -8.10 -10.77
C ASN A 157 9.87 -9.61 -10.74
N GLY A 158 8.80 -10.38 -10.56
CA GLY A 158 8.83 -11.83 -10.53
C GLY A 158 9.34 -12.46 -9.21
N ASN A 159 9.91 -11.68 -8.30
CA ASN A 159 10.51 -12.19 -7.05
C ASN A 159 9.65 -11.97 -5.82
N TYR A 160 8.67 -11.06 -5.88
CA TYR A 160 7.86 -10.65 -4.74
C TYR A 160 6.37 -10.62 -5.09
N THR A 161 5.53 -11.02 -4.15
CA THR A 161 4.07 -10.95 -4.28
C THR A 161 3.59 -9.52 -4.05
N ILE A 162 3.17 -8.83 -5.11
CA ILE A 162 2.49 -7.54 -5.01
C ILE A 162 1.03 -7.80 -4.69
N PHE A 163 0.54 -7.32 -3.55
CA PHE A 163 -0.84 -7.53 -3.12
C PHE A 163 -1.64 -6.24 -2.90
N GLY A 164 -1.04 -5.08 -3.22
CA GLY A 164 -1.74 -3.80 -3.14
C GLY A 164 -0.97 -2.64 -3.75
N GLN A 165 -1.65 -1.48 -3.76
CA GLN A 165 -1.13 -0.19 -4.20
C GLN A 165 -1.57 0.90 -3.26
N CYS A 166 -0.63 1.67 -2.74
CA CYS A 166 -0.92 2.84 -1.91
C CYS A 166 -1.10 4.09 -2.78
N ASP A 167 -1.91 5.03 -2.31
CA ASP A 167 -2.18 6.30 -2.99
C ASP A 167 -0.98 7.27 -2.94
N ASP A 168 -1.05 8.36 -3.72
CA ASP A 168 0.04 9.33 -3.84
C ASP A 168 0.34 10.05 -2.51
N ALA A 169 -0.68 10.29 -1.67
CA ALA A 169 -0.48 10.90 -0.35
C ALA A 169 0.30 9.95 0.57
N SER A 170 -0.02 8.66 0.50
CA SER A 170 0.71 7.61 1.21
C SER A 170 2.14 7.46 0.69
N VAL A 171 2.36 7.54 -0.62
CA VAL A 171 3.72 7.55 -1.20
C VAL A 171 4.53 8.74 -0.68
N ALA A 172 3.94 9.92 -0.57
CA ALA A 172 4.61 11.09 0.01
C ALA A 172 4.99 10.84 1.48
N LEU A 173 4.13 10.17 2.25
CA LEU A 173 4.43 9.76 3.63
C LEU A 173 5.50 8.67 3.69
N VAL A 174 5.47 7.67 2.79
CA VAL A 174 6.53 6.65 2.66
C VAL A 174 7.90 7.32 2.43
N LYS A 175 7.97 8.32 1.54
CA LYS A 175 9.19 9.10 1.31
C LYS A 175 9.68 9.81 2.56
N LYS A 176 8.78 10.38 3.34
CA LYS A 176 9.12 11.03 4.62
C LYS A 176 9.65 10.00 5.62
N ILE A 177 8.96 8.87 5.78
CA ILE A 177 9.37 7.78 6.68
C ILE A 177 10.75 7.24 6.29
N ALA A 178 10.98 7.00 5.01
CA ALA A 178 12.24 6.44 4.52
C ALA A 178 13.46 7.32 4.81
N ARG A 179 13.25 8.63 5.06
CA ARG A 179 14.29 9.63 5.37
C ARG A 179 14.49 9.90 6.85
N GLU A 180 13.73 9.23 7.72
CA GLU A 180 13.98 9.34 9.16
C GLU A 180 15.40 8.86 9.50
N PRO A 181 16.05 9.44 10.52
CA PRO A 181 17.37 9.02 10.97
C PRO A 181 17.39 7.53 11.30
N ARG A 182 18.34 6.81 10.73
CA ARG A 182 18.49 5.36 10.90
C ARG A 182 19.91 4.96 11.27
N GLY A 183 20.01 3.86 11.97
CA GLY A 183 21.26 3.24 12.41
C GLY A 183 21.64 2.01 11.58
N ARG A 184 22.28 1.04 12.25
CA ARG A 184 22.69 -0.22 11.63
C ARG A 184 21.46 -0.98 11.09
N ASN A 185 21.65 -1.68 9.98
CA ASN A 185 20.64 -2.47 9.28
C ASN A 185 19.43 -1.62 8.81
N ASP A 186 19.66 -0.32 8.53
CA ASP A 186 18.62 0.63 8.10
C ASP A 186 17.44 0.75 9.08
N LYS A 187 17.67 0.44 10.37
CA LYS A 187 16.64 0.52 11.40
C LYS A 187 16.44 1.98 11.83
N PRO A 188 15.20 2.49 11.87
CA PRO A 188 14.93 3.84 12.38
C PRO A 188 15.44 4.01 13.80
N ASN A 189 16.12 5.14 14.10
CA ASN A 189 16.57 5.47 15.45
C ASN A 189 15.39 5.70 16.40
N THR A 190 14.31 6.34 15.90
CA THR A 190 13.03 6.45 16.60
C THR A 190 12.06 5.45 16.01
N PRO A 191 11.46 4.55 16.80
CA PRO A 191 10.54 3.54 16.28
C PRO A 191 9.34 4.16 15.58
N ILE A 192 9.08 3.74 14.33
CA ILE A 192 7.89 4.10 13.56
C ILE A 192 6.90 2.96 13.73
N ILE A 193 5.90 3.17 14.59
CA ILE A 193 4.98 2.13 15.05
C ILE A 193 3.77 2.07 14.13
N ILE A 194 3.39 0.87 13.70
CA ILE A 194 2.09 0.55 13.15
C ILE A 194 1.15 0.37 14.33
N LYS A 195 0.27 1.35 14.56
CA LYS A 195 -0.67 1.32 15.69
C LYS A 195 -1.76 0.28 15.47
N HIS A 196 -2.29 0.26 14.26
CA HIS A 196 -3.36 -0.64 13.84
C HIS A 196 -3.46 -0.66 12.31
N ILE A 197 -3.98 -1.74 11.74
CA ILE A 197 -4.36 -1.80 10.33
C ILE A 197 -5.87 -2.01 10.24
N LYS A 198 -6.58 -0.95 9.82
CA LYS A 198 -8.02 -1.03 9.54
C LYS A 198 -8.24 -1.59 8.15
N ILE A 199 -9.06 -2.61 8.03
CA ILE A 199 -9.47 -3.20 6.76
C ILE A 199 -10.88 -2.73 6.41
N ASP A 200 -11.03 -2.19 5.20
CA ASP A 200 -12.30 -1.98 4.54
C ASP A 200 -12.45 -3.09 3.48
N GLU A 201 -13.44 -3.95 3.65
CA GLU A 201 -13.62 -5.12 2.77
C GLU A 201 -14.30 -4.76 1.44
N GLY A 202 -14.68 -3.48 1.26
CA GLY A 202 -15.48 -3.05 0.12
C GLY A 202 -16.95 -3.52 0.21
N THR A 203 -17.77 -3.04 -0.70
CA THR A 203 -19.17 -3.48 -0.78
C THR A 203 -19.27 -4.79 -1.55
N HIS A 204 -19.90 -5.78 -0.96
CA HIS A 204 -20.22 -7.09 -1.59
C HIS A 204 -21.41 -6.98 -2.56
#